data_fbd8b6949abaf8d84d907ecb438ea632
#
_entry.id   fbd8b6949abaf8d84d907ecb438ea632
#
_cell.length_a   1.000
_cell.length_b   1.000
_cell.length_c   1.000
_cell.angle_alpha   90.00
_cell.angle_beta   90.00
_cell.angle_gamma   90.00
#
_symmetry.space_group_name_H-M   'P 1'
#
loop_
_entity.id
_entity.type
_entity.pdbx_description
1 polymer ?
#
loop_
_entity_poly.entity_id
_entity_poly.type
_entity_poly.pdbx_seq_one_letter_code
_entity_poly.pdbx_strand_id
1 'polypeptide(L)'
;MEYWQKDIETMNREDLQKLQFERLRKTIEAAGNSPFYSKVFKENGITADSIQSLDDLQKIPFTTKDDLRNNYPYGMAAIPIKDCVRIHSSSGTTGNPTVVLHSAKDLDQWANQVARCMYMVGIRDTDVFQNTSGYGMFTGGLGFQYGAEKLGCLTVPAAAGNTKRQIKFITDFGTTCLHIIPSYATRLAEVMYEMGLDPRRDTKLHTVCIGAEPHSEEQRRRIEQLLGVKAYNCFGMSEMN
;
A
#
# COMPACT_ATOMS: atom_id res chain seq x y z
N MET A 1 -11.65 4.64 -21.14
CA MET A 1 -11.04 4.37 -19.81
C MET A 1 -9.62 3.88 -20.09
N GLU A 2 -8.63 4.45 -19.40
CA GLU A 2 -7.23 4.06 -19.56
C GLU A 2 -6.88 3.08 -18.44
N TYR A 3 -5.93 2.17 -18.71
CA TYR A 3 -5.50 1.12 -17.78
C TYR A 3 -3.99 1.18 -17.61
N TRP A 4 -3.48 0.88 -16.42
CA TRP A 4 -2.05 0.72 -16.17
C TRP A 4 -1.52 -0.56 -16.82
N GLN A 5 -2.24 -1.66 -16.64
CA GLN A 5 -1.95 -2.98 -17.23
C GLN A 5 -3.20 -3.54 -17.89
N LYS A 6 -3.50 -3.06 -19.10
CA LYS A 6 -4.74 -3.36 -19.80
C LYS A 6 -5.06 -4.87 -19.86
N ASP A 7 -4.07 -5.69 -20.19
CA ASP A 7 -4.27 -7.14 -20.35
C ASP A 7 -4.71 -7.82 -19.05
N ILE A 8 -4.24 -7.33 -17.90
CA ILE A 8 -4.64 -7.85 -16.58
C ILE A 8 -5.98 -7.25 -16.14
N GLU A 9 -6.13 -5.93 -16.30
CA GLU A 9 -7.29 -5.19 -15.77
C GLU A 9 -8.57 -5.40 -16.57
N THR A 10 -8.46 -5.86 -17.82
CA THR A 10 -9.60 -6.18 -18.70
C THR A 10 -9.72 -7.68 -19.00
N MET A 11 -8.98 -8.52 -18.27
CA MET A 11 -9.02 -9.97 -18.43
C MET A 11 -10.44 -10.50 -18.17
N ASN A 12 -10.91 -11.41 -19.01
CA ASN A 12 -12.19 -12.07 -18.79
C ASN A 12 -12.15 -12.96 -17.53
N ARG A 13 -13.31 -13.32 -17.02
CA ARG A 13 -13.40 -14.03 -15.73
C ARG A 13 -12.74 -15.40 -15.76
N GLU A 14 -12.85 -16.12 -16.87
CA GLU A 14 -12.28 -17.46 -16.99
C GLU A 14 -10.75 -17.44 -16.95
N ASP A 15 -10.13 -16.57 -17.73
CA ASP A 15 -8.66 -16.43 -17.75
C ASP A 15 -8.13 -15.86 -16.44
N LEU A 16 -8.87 -14.94 -15.80
CA LEU A 16 -8.53 -14.45 -14.47
C LEU A 16 -8.54 -15.57 -13.42
N GLN A 17 -9.53 -16.46 -13.45
CA GLN A 17 -9.58 -17.61 -12.55
C GLN A 17 -8.42 -18.60 -12.78
N LYS A 18 -8.06 -18.85 -14.03
CA LYS A 18 -6.88 -19.67 -14.36
C LYS A 18 -5.60 -19.04 -13.78
N LEU A 19 -5.40 -17.75 -13.99
CA LEU A 19 -4.26 -17.02 -13.45
C LEU A 19 -4.24 -17.02 -11.91
N GLN A 20 -5.39 -16.82 -11.27
CA GLN A 20 -5.50 -16.86 -9.81
C GLN A 20 -5.17 -18.25 -9.27
N PHE A 21 -5.64 -19.31 -9.91
CA PHE A 21 -5.35 -20.69 -9.51
C PHE A 21 -3.88 -21.03 -9.66
N GLU A 22 -3.26 -20.67 -10.78
CA GLU A 22 -1.83 -20.86 -10.99
C GLU A 22 -0.98 -20.15 -9.92
N ARG A 23 -1.34 -18.90 -9.60
CA ARG A 23 -0.66 -18.13 -8.55
C ARG A 23 -0.89 -18.71 -7.16
N LEU A 24 -2.10 -19.17 -6.86
CA LEU A 24 -2.42 -19.83 -5.59
C LEU A 24 -1.52 -21.04 -5.35
N ARG A 25 -1.41 -21.94 -6.34
CA ARG A 25 -0.54 -23.14 -6.22
C ARG A 25 0.91 -22.75 -5.95
N LYS A 26 1.46 -21.77 -6.69
CA LYS A 26 2.83 -21.27 -6.47
C LYS A 26 3.01 -20.65 -5.07
N THR A 27 1.97 -19.95 -4.58
CA THR A 27 1.99 -19.36 -3.23
C THR A 27 2.02 -20.45 -2.15
N ILE A 28 1.22 -21.52 -2.30
CA ILE A 28 1.19 -22.64 -1.37
C ILE A 28 2.54 -23.36 -1.35
N GLU A 29 3.12 -23.63 -2.52
CA GLU A 29 4.43 -24.24 -2.65
C GLU A 29 5.50 -23.38 -1.95
N ALA A 30 5.52 -22.08 -2.22
CA ALA A 30 6.46 -21.15 -1.57
C ALA A 30 6.24 -21.09 -0.05
N ALA A 31 5.00 -20.92 0.40
CA ALA A 31 4.65 -20.80 1.82
C ALA A 31 5.06 -22.07 2.60
N GLY A 32 4.94 -23.25 1.99
CA GLY A 32 5.38 -24.51 2.58
C GLY A 32 6.86 -24.59 2.97
N ASN A 33 7.68 -23.66 2.48
CA ASN A 33 9.09 -23.54 2.88
C ASN A 33 9.29 -22.75 4.20
N SER A 34 8.27 -22.04 4.70
CA SER A 34 8.39 -21.35 5.97
C SER A 34 8.24 -22.31 7.16
N PRO A 35 8.93 -22.09 8.27
CA PRO A 35 8.80 -22.93 9.46
C PRO A 35 7.34 -23.09 9.94
N PHE A 36 6.56 -22.01 9.94
CA PHE A 36 5.17 -22.03 10.35
C PHE A 36 4.28 -22.83 9.38
N TYR A 37 4.25 -22.45 8.10
CA TYR A 37 3.35 -23.10 7.15
C TYR A 37 3.78 -24.53 6.80
N SER A 38 5.07 -24.87 6.85
CA SER A 38 5.53 -26.26 6.72
C SER A 38 4.84 -27.17 7.74
N LYS A 39 4.74 -26.72 9.00
CA LYS A 39 4.05 -27.46 10.07
C LYS A 39 2.55 -27.51 9.81
N VAL A 40 1.90 -26.34 9.59
CA VAL A 40 0.46 -26.24 9.36
C VAL A 40 0.01 -27.09 8.17
N PHE A 41 0.73 -27.02 7.06
CA PHE A 41 0.40 -27.78 5.87
C PHE A 41 0.56 -29.28 6.07
N LYS A 42 1.62 -29.72 6.75
CA LYS A 42 1.81 -31.13 7.09
C LYS A 42 0.67 -31.67 7.98
N GLU A 43 0.28 -30.92 9.00
CA GLU A 43 -0.79 -31.31 9.94
C GLU A 43 -2.16 -31.40 9.27
N ASN A 44 -2.39 -30.64 8.19
CA ASN A 44 -3.67 -30.58 7.47
C ASN A 44 -3.63 -31.28 6.10
N GLY A 45 -2.53 -31.97 5.75
CA GLY A 45 -2.41 -32.68 4.47
C GLY A 45 -2.42 -31.76 3.24
N ILE A 46 -1.96 -30.52 3.38
CA ILE A 46 -1.97 -29.51 2.32
C ILE A 46 -0.66 -29.56 1.53
N THR A 47 -0.80 -29.67 0.22
CA THR A 47 0.29 -29.56 -0.76
C THR A 47 -0.21 -28.74 -1.95
N ALA A 48 0.69 -28.28 -2.81
CA ALA A 48 0.27 -27.63 -4.05
C ALA A 48 -0.63 -28.55 -4.91
N ASP A 49 -0.41 -29.85 -4.87
CA ASP A 49 -1.22 -30.83 -5.62
C ASP A 49 -2.56 -31.16 -4.96
N SER A 50 -2.70 -30.97 -3.65
CA SER A 50 -3.98 -31.15 -2.97
C SER A 50 -4.98 -30.02 -3.28
N ILE A 51 -4.52 -28.92 -3.86
CA ILE A 51 -5.32 -27.78 -4.29
C ILE A 51 -5.55 -27.89 -5.79
N GLN A 52 -6.77 -28.24 -6.17
CA GLN A 52 -7.17 -28.51 -7.56
C GLN A 52 -8.09 -27.44 -8.15
N SER A 53 -8.61 -26.55 -7.31
CA SER A 53 -9.47 -25.42 -7.70
C SER A 53 -9.31 -24.24 -6.74
N LEU A 54 -9.88 -23.09 -7.09
CA LEU A 54 -9.92 -21.92 -6.19
C LEU A 54 -10.80 -22.20 -4.95
N ASP A 55 -11.80 -23.07 -5.06
CA ASP A 55 -12.67 -23.44 -3.94
C ASP A 55 -11.91 -24.21 -2.85
N ASP A 56 -10.83 -24.88 -3.22
CA ASP A 56 -9.99 -25.61 -2.28
C ASP A 56 -9.22 -24.68 -1.31
N LEU A 57 -9.24 -23.35 -1.54
CA LEU A 57 -8.73 -22.37 -0.59
C LEU A 57 -9.35 -22.55 0.81
N GLN A 58 -10.60 -23.02 0.88
CA GLN A 58 -11.31 -23.31 2.13
C GLN A 58 -10.67 -24.43 2.98
N LYS A 59 -9.80 -25.25 2.38
CA LYS A 59 -9.07 -26.32 3.08
C LYS A 59 -7.89 -25.77 3.88
N ILE A 60 -7.45 -24.56 3.57
CA ILE A 60 -6.27 -23.93 4.20
C ILE A 60 -6.72 -23.24 5.49
N PRO A 61 -6.17 -23.59 6.65
CA PRO A 61 -6.47 -22.93 7.91
C PRO A 61 -6.15 -21.42 7.85
N PHE A 62 -6.95 -20.63 8.54
CA PHE A 62 -6.66 -19.20 8.70
C PHE A 62 -5.36 -18.97 9.47
N THR A 63 -4.62 -17.96 9.07
CA THR A 63 -3.51 -17.41 9.84
C THR A 63 -4.02 -16.24 10.66
N THR A 64 -3.78 -16.28 11.95
CA THR A 64 -4.20 -15.24 12.89
C THR A 64 -3.06 -14.27 13.17
N LYS A 65 -3.39 -13.13 13.76
CA LYS A 65 -2.39 -12.17 14.21
C LYS A 65 -1.49 -12.74 15.32
N ASP A 66 -2.01 -13.64 16.13
CA ASP A 66 -1.23 -14.32 17.17
C ASP A 66 -0.23 -15.33 16.55
N ASP A 67 -0.58 -16.00 15.46
CA ASP A 67 0.36 -16.82 14.72
C ASP A 67 1.55 -15.99 14.21
N LEU A 68 1.29 -14.80 13.65
CA LEU A 68 2.34 -13.88 13.21
C LEU A 68 3.24 -13.43 14.37
N ARG A 69 2.65 -13.08 15.51
CA ARG A 69 3.37 -12.62 16.69
C ARG A 69 4.21 -13.74 17.33
N ASN A 70 3.65 -14.95 17.43
CA ASN A 70 4.31 -16.10 18.03
C ASN A 70 5.47 -16.62 17.19
N ASN A 71 5.48 -16.31 15.90
CA ASN A 71 6.55 -16.66 14.97
C ASN A 71 7.51 -15.50 14.67
N TYR A 72 7.47 -14.43 15.48
CA TYR A 72 8.41 -13.32 15.42
C TYR A 72 9.86 -13.79 15.67
N PRO A 73 10.90 -13.30 14.98
CA PRO A 73 10.76 -12.39 13.83
C PRO A 73 10.69 -13.10 12.47
N TYR A 74 11.15 -14.35 12.32
CA TYR A 74 11.40 -14.97 11.02
C TYR A 74 10.68 -16.30 10.78
N GLY A 75 9.83 -16.74 11.70
CA GLY A 75 9.10 -18.01 11.59
C GLY A 75 8.14 -18.08 10.39
N MET A 76 7.77 -16.94 9.81
CA MET A 76 6.95 -16.85 8.60
C MET A 76 7.78 -16.75 7.31
N ALA A 77 9.12 -16.66 7.39
CA ALA A 77 9.97 -16.50 6.23
C ALA A 77 9.91 -17.76 5.33
N ALA A 78 9.49 -17.60 4.10
CA ALA A 78 9.40 -18.64 3.08
C ALA A 78 10.66 -18.72 2.18
N ILE A 79 11.57 -17.75 2.31
CA ILE A 79 12.85 -17.70 1.62
C ILE A 79 13.97 -17.42 2.64
N PRO A 80 15.23 -17.75 2.31
CA PRO A 80 16.37 -17.43 3.18
C PRO A 80 16.47 -15.95 3.48
N ILE A 81 16.79 -15.57 4.70
CA ILE A 81 16.89 -14.16 5.13
C ILE A 81 17.89 -13.37 4.27
N LYS A 82 18.96 -13.99 3.80
CA LYS A 82 19.93 -13.36 2.90
C LYS A 82 19.35 -12.90 1.56
N ASP A 83 18.21 -13.48 1.16
CA ASP A 83 17.50 -13.16 -0.08
C ASP A 83 16.38 -12.12 0.14
N CYS A 84 16.14 -11.74 1.40
CA CYS A 84 15.27 -10.65 1.78
C CYS A 84 16.02 -9.31 1.73
N VAL A 85 15.41 -8.30 1.12
CA VAL A 85 16.04 -6.97 0.95
C VAL A 85 15.36 -5.90 1.81
N ARG A 86 14.21 -6.22 2.41
CA ARG A 86 13.46 -5.30 3.27
C ARG A 86 12.63 -6.03 4.30
N ILE A 87 12.46 -5.37 5.44
CA ILE A 87 11.57 -5.77 6.53
C ILE A 87 10.60 -4.62 6.83
N HIS A 88 9.33 -4.96 6.97
CA HIS A 88 8.30 -4.08 7.53
C HIS A 88 7.71 -4.69 8.79
N SER A 89 7.14 -3.85 9.63
CA SER A 89 6.43 -4.34 10.81
C SER A 89 5.28 -3.41 11.20
N SER A 90 4.31 -3.99 11.91
CA SER A 90 3.33 -3.21 12.66
C SER A 90 3.98 -2.48 13.83
N SER A 91 3.26 -1.52 14.44
CA SER A 91 3.77 -0.73 15.57
C SER A 91 4.10 -1.53 16.83
N GLY A 92 3.56 -2.75 16.98
CA GLY A 92 3.81 -3.61 18.14
C GLY A 92 3.23 -3.09 19.47
N THR A 93 2.30 -2.14 19.45
CA THR A 93 1.74 -1.52 20.68
C THR A 93 1.06 -2.50 21.64
N THR A 94 0.67 -3.68 21.16
CA THR A 94 -0.04 -4.71 21.93
C THR A 94 0.74 -6.01 22.08
N GLY A 95 2.08 -5.98 21.94
CA GLY A 95 2.96 -7.15 22.03
C GLY A 95 4.01 -7.16 20.92
N ASN A 96 4.55 -8.35 20.58
CA ASN A 96 5.47 -8.46 19.45
C ASN A 96 4.84 -7.89 18.17
N PRO A 97 5.57 -7.09 17.40
CA PRO A 97 5.07 -6.61 16.12
C PRO A 97 4.86 -7.78 15.14
N THR A 98 3.93 -7.64 14.22
CA THR A 98 3.89 -8.50 13.05
C THR A 98 5.00 -8.07 12.08
N VAL A 99 5.76 -9.02 11.57
CA VAL A 99 6.89 -8.78 10.66
C VAL A 99 6.58 -9.34 9.29
N VAL A 100 6.85 -8.54 8.26
CA VAL A 100 6.75 -8.96 6.85
C VAL A 100 8.10 -8.74 6.18
N LEU A 101 8.57 -9.78 5.52
CA LEU A 101 9.84 -9.80 4.81
C LEU A 101 9.60 -9.75 3.30
N HIS A 102 10.39 -8.98 2.60
CA HIS A 102 10.26 -8.81 1.15
C HIS A 102 11.56 -9.13 0.43
N SER A 103 11.46 -9.92 -0.63
CA SER A 103 12.49 -9.99 -1.67
C SER A 103 12.45 -8.76 -2.57
N ALA A 104 13.45 -8.58 -3.41
CA ALA A 104 13.46 -7.53 -4.44
C ALA A 104 12.26 -7.67 -5.40
N LYS A 105 11.87 -8.90 -5.72
CA LYS A 105 10.73 -9.20 -6.58
C LYS A 105 9.39 -8.79 -5.93
N ASP A 106 9.24 -9.04 -4.62
CA ASP A 106 8.03 -8.64 -3.88
C ASP A 106 7.88 -7.12 -3.87
N LEU A 107 8.99 -6.40 -3.68
CA LEU A 107 8.99 -4.93 -3.71
C LEU A 107 8.63 -4.37 -5.09
N ASP A 108 9.13 -4.97 -6.17
CA ASP A 108 8.77 -4.56 -7.52
C ASP A 108 7.29 -4.81 -7.83
N GLN A 109 6.78 -5.97 -7.42
CA GLN A 109 5.37 -6.32 -7.54
C GLN A 109 4.48 -5.37 -6.73
N TRP A 110 4.85 -5.08 -5.50
CA TRP A 110 4.13 -4.14 -4.64
C TRP A 110 4.12 -2.72 -5.22
N ALA A 111 5.27 -2.21 -5.66
CA ALA A 111 5.34 -0.92 -6.35
C ALA A 111 4.42 -0.86 -7.57
N ASN A 112 4.35 -1.95 -8.36
CA ASN A 112 3.47 -2.06 -9.51
C ASN A 112 1.98 -2.05 -9.13
N GLN A 113 1.60 -2.70 -8.02
CA GLN A 113 0.22 -2.69 -7.54
C GLN A 113 -0.19 -1.29 -7.06
N VAL A 114 0.69 -0.60 -6.32
CA VAL A 114 0.41 0.78 -5.88
C VAL A 114 0.35 1.73 -7.07
N ALA A 115 1.25 1.61 -8.06
CA ALA A 115 1.19 2.38 -9.30
C ALA A 115 -0.16 2.20 -10.03
N ARG A 116 -0.68 0.96 -10.09
CA ARG A 116 -2.00 0.67 -10.65
C ARG A 116 -3.12 1.40 -9.89
N CYS A 117 -3.10 1.36 -8.55
CA CYS A 117 -4.07 2.07 -7.74
C CYS A 117 -4.00 3.59 -7.96
N MET A 118 -2.79 4.15 -8.06
CA MET A 118 -2.58 5.57 -8.34
C MET A 118 -3.06 5.94 -9.75
N TYR A 119 -2.77 5.11 -10.74
CA TYR A 119 -3.25 5.31 -12.11
C TYR A 119 -4.78 5.27 -12.20
N MET A 120 -5.42 4.36 -11.46
CA MET A 120 -6.88 4.21 -11.39
C MET A 120 -7.57 5.48 -10.87
N VAL A 121 -6.95 6.20 -9.94
CA VAL A 121 -7.49 7.46 -9.39
C VAL A 121 -7.08 8.71 -10.20
N GLY A 122 -6.46 8.50 -11.34
CA GLY A 122 -6.16 9.57 -12.30
C GLY A 122 -4.76 10.18 -12.20
N ILE A 123 -3.89 9.66 -11.33
CA ILE A 123 -2.48 10.10 -11.24
C ILE A 123 -1.71 9.59 -12.46
N ARG A 124 -0.83 10.42 -13.03
CA ARG A 124 -0.07 10.14 -14.25
C ARG A 124 1.42 10.46 -14.05
N ASP A 125 2.24 10.05 -15.00
CA ASP A 125 3.69 10.33 -15.06
C ASP A 125 4.03 11.82 -15.18
N THR A 126 3.06 12.64 -15.58
CA THR A 126 3.18 14.11 -15.62
C THR A 126 2.95 14.78 -14.28
N ASP A 127 2.55 14.04 -13.25
CA ASP A 127 2.22 14.58 -11.93
C ASP A 127 3.46 14.75 -11.04
N VAL A 128 3.36 15.72 -10.14
CA VAL A 128 4.28 15.91 -9.01
C VAL A 128 3.60 15.33 -7.76
N PHE A 129 4.07 14.19 -7.32
CA PHE A 129 3.51 13.46 -6.19
C PHE A 129 4.30 13.74 -4.91
N GLN A 130 3.66 14.28 -3.88
CA GLN A 130 4.28 14.51 -2.57
C GLN A 130 3.78 13.53 -1.54
N ASN A 131 4.71 12.81 -0.90
CA ASN A 131 4.40 11.88 0.16
C ASN A 131 4.63 12.52 1.53
N THR A 132 3.55 12.73 2.30
CA THR A 132 3.60 13.35 3.63
C THR A 132 3.62 12.34 4.78
N SER A 133 3.68 11.05 4.48
CA SER A 133 3.74 9.98 5.47
C SER A 133 5.17 9.66 5.93
N GLY A 134 5.30 9.13 7.15
CA GLY A 134 6.60 8.68 7.65
C GLY A 134 7.14 7.46 6.90
N TYR A 135 8.48 7.32 6.87
CA TYR A 135 9.21 6.24 6.20
C TYR A 135 9.82 5.23 7.18
N GLY A 136 9.20 4.94 8.31
CA GLY A 136 9.69 3.95 9.27
C GLY A 136 9.41 2.50 8.82
N MET A 137 9.26 1.62 9.80
CA MET A 137 8.87 0.21 9.57
C MET A 137 7.47 0.06 8.97
N PHE A 138 6.71 1.15 8.94
CA PHE A 138 5.36 1.24 8.38
C PHE A 138 5.36 1.12 6.86
N THR A 139 4.43 0.34 6.31
CA THR A 139 4.37 0.02 4.88
C THR A 139 3.88 1.17 4.01
N GLY A 140 2.87 1.93 4.45
CA GLY A 140 2.14 2.89 3.61
C GLY A 140 3.03 3.98 3.01
N GLY A 141 3.96 4.55 3.78
CA GLY A 141 4.85 5.61 3.28
C GLY A 141 5.71 5.15 2.12
N LEU A 142 6.40 4.03 2.27
CA LEU A 142 7.27 3.47 1.22
C LEU A 142 6.46 2.93 0.03
N GLY A 143 5.28 2.36 0.27
CA GLY A 143 4.42 1.86 -0.81
C GLY A 143 4.04 2.96 -1.80
N PHE A 144 3.55 4.08 -1.31
CA PHE A 144 3.23 5.23 -2.15
C PHE A 144 4.45 5.85 -2.82
N GLN A 145 5.59 5.89 -2.13
CA GLN A 145 6.84 6.37 -2.70
C GLN A 145 7.23 5.54 -3.94
N TYR A 146 7.36 4.23 -3.78
CA TYR A 146 7.74 3.35 -4.88
C TYR A 146 6.67 3.23 -5.97
N GLY A 147 5.40 3.31 -5.60
CA GLY A 147 4.30 3.35 -6.57
C GLY A 147 4.36 4.57 -7.46
N ALA A 148 4.60 5.75 -6.89
CA ALA A 148 4.73 7.01 -7.62
C ALA A 148 5.96 7.00 -8.55
N GLU A 149 7.11 6.53 -8.06
CA GLU A 149 8.33 6.37 -8.87
C GLU A 149 8.12 5.36 -10.00
N LYS A 150 7.46 4.22 -9.73
CA LYS A 150 7.12 3.22 -10.74
C LYS A 150 6.17 3.75 -11.81
N LEU A 151 5.24 4.62 -11.41
CA LEU A 151 4.31 5.28 -12.33
C LEU A 151 5.00 6.34 -13.20
N GLY A 152 6.15 6.85 -12.76
CA GLY A 152 6.93 7.88 -13.46
C GLY A 152 6.68 9.30 -12.95
N CYS A 153 5.98 9.49 -11.82
CA CYS A 153 5.77 10.81 -11.23
C CYS A 153 7.09 11.44 -10.76
N LEU A 154 7.19 12.77 -10.83
CA LEU A 154 8.18 13.47 -10.03
C LEU A 154 7.80 13.34 -8.55
N THR A 155 8.53 12.51 -7.81
CA THR A 155 8.17 12.17 -6.44
C THR A 155 8.93 13.02 -5.42
N VAL A 156 8.19 13.68 -4.52
CA VAL A 156 8.73 14.52 -3.43
C VAL A 156 8.65 13.73 -2.12
N PRO A 157 9.76 13.15 -1.62
CA PRO A 157 9.79 12.34 -0.40
C PRO A 157 9.83 13.24 0.85
N ALA A 158 8.77 14.01 1.07
CA ALA A 158 8.73 15.04 2.11
C ALA A 158 8.71 14.48 3.54
N ALA A 159 8.27 13.23 3.71
CA ALA A 159 8.05 12.56 4.98
C ALA A 159 7.05 13.30 5.90
N ALA A 160 6.88 12.84 7.13
CA ALA A 160 5.97 13.46 8.09
C ALA A 160 6.57 14.71 8.76
N GLY A 161 5.69 15.56 9.27
CA GLY A 161 6.03 16.70 10.13
C GLY A 161 6.30 18.02 9.38
N ASN A 162 6.45 19.09 10.16
CA ASN A 162 6.70 20.47 9.71
C ASN A 162 5.73 20.95 8.62
N THR A 163 4.48 21.26 9.00
CA THR A 163 3.41 21.64 8.08
C THR A 163 3.77 22.83 7.17
N LYS A 164 4.47 23.85 7.68
CA LYS A 164 4.90 24.98 6.84
C LYS A 164 5.90 24.55 5.76
N ARG A 165 6.79 23.60 6.06
CA ARG A 165 7.69 23.01 5.05
C ARG A 165 6.93 22.20 4.01
N GLN A 166 5.92 21.44 4.43
CA GLN A 166 5.05 20.72 3.48
C GLN A 166 4.36 21.66 2.51
N ILE A 167 3.80 22.76 3.03
CA ILE A 167 3.16 23.82 2.22
C ILE A 167 4.16 24.45 1.27
N LYS A 168 5.36 24.77 1.75
CA LYS A 168 6.42 25.33 0.92
C LYS A 168 6.78 24.38 -0.24
N PHE A 169 6.88 23.08 -0.01
CA PHE A 169 7.13 22.10 -1.06
C PHE A 169 5.99 22.03 -2.06
N ILE A 170 4.72 22.08 -1.59
CA ILE A 170 3.54 22.10 -2.45
C ILE A 170 3.60 23.27 -3.43
N THR A 171 3.96 24.47 -2.94
CA THR A 171 4.03 25.68 -3.76
C THR A 171 5.28 25.71 -4.65
N ASP A 172 6.45 25.44 -4.11
CA ASP A 172 7.72 25.56 -4.81
C ASP A 172 7.90 24.53 -5.93
N PHE A 173 7.50 23.27 -5.66
CA PHE A 173 7.63 22.18 -6.62
C PHE A 173 6.39 21.98 -7.49
N GLY A 174 5.32 22.73 -7.21
CA GLY A 174 4.06 22.64 -7.94
C GLY A 174 3.40 21.28 -7.79
N THR A 175 3.38 20.75 -6.56
CA THR A 175 2.74 19.46 -6.23
C THR A 175 1.31 19.41 -6.73
N THR A 176 0.97 18.32 -7.43
CA THR A 176 -0.35 18.08 -8.00
C THR A 176 -1.12 17.00 -7.23
N CYS A 177 -0.42 16.06 -6.62
CA CYS A 177 -1.00 14.93 -5.89
C CYS A 177 -0.34 14.72 -4.52
N LEU A 178 -1.15 14.36 -3.51
CA LEU A 178 -0.64 14.07 -2.15
C LEU A 178 -1.04 12.66 -1.70
N HIS A 179 -0.16 12.01 -0.94
CA HIS A 179 -0.55 10.98 0.02
C HIS A 179 -0.50 11.59 1.43
N ILE A 180 -1.63 11.53 2.15
CA ILE A 180 -1.82 12.26 3.41
C ILE A 180 -2.86 11.56 4.28
N ILE A 181 -2.72 11.62 5.60
CA ILE A 181 -3.77 11.14 6.51
C ILE A 181 -4.92 12.16 6.61
N PRO A 182 -6.18 11.74 6.77
CA PRO A 182 -7.36 12.62 6.76
C PRO A 182 -7.32 13.79 7.76
N SER A 183 -6.93 13.52 9.01
CA SER A 183 -6.80 14.57 10.04
C SER A 183 -5.74 15.60 9.66
N TYR A 184 -4.63 15.15 9.10
CA TYR A 184 -3.56 16.04 8.67
C TYR A 184 -3.92 16.82 7.39
N ALA A 185 -4.71 16.27 6.49
CA ALA A 185 -5.21 17.00 5.31
C ALA A 185 -6.03 18.22 5.71
N THR A 186 -6.90 18.08 6.73
CA THR A 186 -7.66 19.19 7.28
C THR A 186 -6.72 20.23 7.90
N ARG A 187 -5.75 19.79 8.73
CA ARG A 187 -4.79 20.69 9.36
C ARG A 187 -3.91 21.43 8.35
N LEU A 188 -3.50 20.73 7.29
CA LEU A 188 -2.72 21.32 6.20
C LEU A 188 -3.46 22.48 5.54
N ALA A 189 -4.75 22.27 5.21
CA ALA A 189 -5.60 23.30 4.64
C ALA A 189 -5.75 24.51 5.59
N GLU A 190 -6.03 24.27 6.88
CA GLU A 190 -6.13 25.33 7.89
C GLU A 190 -4.87 26.20 7.93
N VAL A 191 -3.68 25.57 7.99
CA VAL A 191 -2.40 26.29 8.03
C VAL A 191 -2.15 27.06 6.73
N MET A 192 -2.58 26.54 5.57
CA MET A 192 -2.50 27.30 4.32
C MET A 192 -3.34 28.57 4.39
N TYR A 193 -4.58 28.49 4.88
CA TYR A 193 -5.43 29.70 5.08
C TYR A 193 -4.84 30.65 6.12
N GLU A 194 -4.28 30.15 7.24
CA GLU A 194 -3.55 30.97 8.23
C GLU A 194 -2.37 31.73 7.61
N MET A 195 -1.72 31.13 6.58
CA MET A 195 -0.62 31.75 5.83
C MET A 195 -1.10 32.68 4.70
N GLY A 196 -2.41 32.86 4.53
CA GLY A 196 -3.00 33.69 3.47
C GLY A 196 -3.08 33.00 2.10
N LEU A 197 -2.88 31.68 2.05
CA LEU A 197 -2.97 30.87 0.83
C LEU A 197 -4.36 30.20 0.74
N ASP A 198 -5.01 30.31 -0.40
CA ASP A 198 -6.18 29.47 -0.73
C ASP A 198 -5.72 28.28 -1.57
N PRO A 199 -5.74 27.03 -1.02
CA PRO A 199 -5.26 25.85 -1.74
C PRO A 199 -5.89 25.70 -3.13
N ARG A 200 -7.15 26.09 -3.29
CA ARG A 200 -7.92 25.94 -4.53
C ARG A 200 -7.46 26.88 -5.65
N ARG A 201 -6.77 27.95 -5.30
CA ARG A 201 -6.30 28.99 -6.24
C ARG A 201 -4.79 29.04 -6.32
N ASP A 202 -4.12 28.86 -5.17
CA ASP A 202 -2.69 29.17 -5.02
C ASP A 202 -1.83 27.89 -5.12
N THR A 203 -2.45 26.72 -5.40
CA THR A 203 -1.73 25.44 -5.65
C THR A 203 -2.18 24.80 -6.96
N LYS A 204 -1.44 23.74 -7.35
CA LYS A 204 -1.78 22.89 -8.49
C LYS A 204 -2.41 21.55 -8.04
N LEU A 205 -2.76 21.43 -6.76
CA LEU A 205 -3.34 20.20 -6.21
C LEU A 205 -4.65 19.84 -6.92
N HIS A 206 -4.82 18.59 -7.30
CA HIS A 206 -6.07 18.08 -7.86
C HIS A 206 -6.47 16.71 -7.31
N THR A 207 -5.53 15.92 -6.76
CA THR A 207 -5.83 14.58 -6.24
C THR A 207 -5.12 14.36 -4.90
N VAL A 208 -5.84 13.77 -3.94
CA VAL A 208 -5.27 13.31 -2.68
C VAL A 208 -5.67 11.87 -2.39
N CYS A 209 -4.69 11.07 -2.01
CA CYS A 209 -4.87 9.71 -1.50
C CYS A 209 -4.89 9.80 0.03
N ILE A 210 -6.03 9.54 0.66
CA ILE A 210 -6.22 9.63 2.12
C ILE A 210 -6.39 8.24 2.73
N GLY A 211 -5.77 7.99 3.86
CA GLY A 211 -5.88 6.69 4.52
C GLY A 211 -5.15 6.64 5.86
N ALA A 212 -4.89 5.43 6.35
CA ALA A 212 -4.21 5.13 7.62
C ALA A 212 -5.00 5.47 8.90
N GLU A 213 -6.12 6.18 8.81
CA GLU A 213 -7.05 6.40 9.92
C GLU A 213 -8.51 6.31 9.44
N PRO A 214 -9.45 5.88 10.30
CA PRO A 214 -10.87 5.91 9.97
C PRO A 214 -11.36 7.34 9.71
N HIS A 215 -12.20 7.50 8.72
CA HIS A 215 -12.84 8.79 8.42
C HIS A 215 -14.22 8.57 7.80
N SER A 216 -15.09 9.56 8.00
CA SER A 216 -16.43 9.55 7.41
C SER A 216 -16.41 10.09 5.98
N GLU A 217 -17.46 9.78 5.22
CA GLU A 217 -17.67 10.37 3.89
C GLU A 217 -17.82 11.91 3.97
N GLU A 218 -18.38 12.42 5.04
CA GLU A 218 -18.47 13.86 5.29
C GLU A 218 -17.07 14.48 5.45
N GLN A 219 -16.19 13.86 6.21
CA GLN A 219 -14.81 14.30 6.37
C GLN A 219 -14.05 14.26 5.04
N ARG A 220 -14.23 13.21 4.24
CA ARG A 220 -13.64 13.12 2.90
C ARG A 220 -14.10 14.29 2.01
N ARG A 221 -15.41 14.58 1.98
CA ARG A 221 -15.95 15.71 1.22
C ARG A 221 -15.46 17.06 1.74
N ARG A 222 -15.31 17.21 3.05
CA ARG A 222 -14.73 18.41 3.64
C ARG A 222 -13.29 18.64 3.17
N ILE A 223 -12.48 17.60 3.10
CA ILE A 223 -11.12 17.67 2.57
C ILE A 223 -11.14 18.13 1.10
N GLU A 224 -12.02 17.55 0.28
CA GLU A 224 -12.18 17.96 -1.12
C GLU A 224 -12.53 19.47 -1.24
N GLN A 225 -13.43 19.94 -0.42
CA GLN A 225 -13.85 21.35 -0.42
C GLN A 225 -12.73 22.30 0.05
N LEU A 226 -12.01 21.93 1.10
CA LEU A 226 -10.94 22.75 1.67
C LEU A 226 -9.75 22.88 0.75
N LEU A 227 -9.34 21.77 0.12
CA LEU A 227 -8.15 21.72 -0.73
C LEU A 227 -8.44 21.94 -2.23
N GLY A 228 -9.70 21.84 -2.66
CA GLY A 228 -10.08 21.94 -4.07
C GLY A 228 -9.69 20.71 -4.90
N VAL A 229 -9.69 19.54 -4.31
CA VAL A 229 -9.17 18.29 -4.88
C VAL A 229 -10.24 17.21 -4.96
N LYS A 230 -9.88 16.08 -5.63
CA LYS A 230 -10.56 14.79 -5.43
C LYS A 230 -9.81 13.97 -4.39
N ALA A 231 -10.54 13.46 -3.39
CA ALA A 231 -9.99 12.64 -2.32
C ALA A 231 -10.42 11.17 -2.47
N TYR A 232 -9.44 10.29 -2.56
CA TYR A 232 -9.65 8.85 -2.68
C TYR A 232 -9.17 8.13 -1.42
N ASN A 233 -10.04 7.27 -0.88
CA ASN A 233 -9.69 6.46 0.28
C ASN A 233 -8.71 5.35 -0.10
N CYS A 234 -7.65 5.21 0.68
CA CYS A 234 -6.63 4.18 0.54
C CYS A 234 -6.61 3.30 1.79
N PHE A 235 -6.74 2.02 1.58
CA PHE A 235 -6.65 1.02 2.65
C PHE A 235 -5.51 0.05 2.36
N GLY A 236 -4.77 -0.31 3.40
CA GLY A 236 -3.74 -1.34 3.36
C GLY A 236 -3.41 -1.83 4.75
N MET A 237 -2.80 -3.00 4.82
CA MET A 237 -2.31 -3.62 6.05
C MET A 237 -0.90 -4.14 5.81
N SER A 238 -0.07 -4.19 6.87
CA SER A 238 1.27 -4.75 6.77
C SER A 238 1.27 -6.22 6.31
N GLU A 239 0.21 -6.94 6.62
CA GLU A 239 0.04 -8.35 6.32
C GLU A 239 -0.45 -8.64 4.89
N MET A 240 -0.89 -7.60 4.16
CA MET A 240 -1.52 -7.71 2.84
C MET A 240 -0.98 -6.67 1.86
N ASN A 241 0.32 -6.61 1.72
CA ASN A 241 0.98 -5.70 0.77
C ASN A 241 0.89 -6.21 -0.67
#